data_028c63db08138a13d9199219587de83c
#
_entry.id   028c63db08138a13d9199219587de83c
#
_cell.length_a   1.000
_cell.length_b   1.000
_cell.length_c   1.000
_cell.angle_alpha   90.00
_cell.angle_beta   90.00
_cell.angle_gamma   90.00
#
_symmetry.space_group_name_H-M   'P 1'
#
loop_
_entity.id
_entity.type
_entity.pdbx_description
1 polymer ?
#
loop_
_entity_poly.entity_id
_entity_poly.type
_entity_poly.pdbx_seq_one_letter_code
_entity_poly.pdbx_strand_id
1 'polypeptide(L)' 'MGGQLDILHQVTLLGILKKQPDESLDEVLDMLVDTGMYDKTEGKRVLDDLREQGYVVGDSLSFIGVNAAKEADEFFKKQG' A
#
# COMPACT_ATOMS: atom_id res chain seq x y z
N MET A 1 -3.72 -0.78 19.97
CA MET A 1 -3.23 0.42 19.46
C MET A 1 -3.81 0.73 18.13
N GLY A 2 -4.70 1.63 18.16
CA GLY A 2 -5.36 1.95 16.95
C GLY A 2 -4.43 2.63 16.04
N GLY A 3 -4.01 2.65 15.16
CA GLY A 3 -3.14 3.39 14.31
C GLY A 3 -2.11 2.57 13.62
N GLN A 4 -1.93 1.36 14.07
CA GLN A 4 -0.97 0.50 13.42
C GLN A 4 -1.62 -0.27 12.30
N LEU A 5 -1.05 -0.13 11.11
CA LEU A 5 -1.54 -0.83 9.94
C LEU A 5 -1.00 -2.27 9.93
N ASP A 6 -1.78 -3.21 9.44
CA ASP A 6 -1.29 -4.57 9.33
C ASP A 6 -0.33 -4.69 8.13
N ILE A 7 0.26 -5.86 8.00
CA ILE A 7 1.30 -6.07 7.00
C ILE A 7 0.77 -5.90 5.57
N LEU A 8 -0.47 -6.29 5.32
CA LEU A 8 -1.03 -6.18 3.98
C LEU A 8 -1.21 -4.72 3.57
N HIS A 9 -1.64 -3.89 4.53
CA HIS A 9 -1.76 -2.45 4.25
C HIS A 9 -0.39 -1.83 4.04
N GLN A 10 0.59 -2.19 4.85
CA GLN A 10 1.94 -1.66 4.73
C GLN A 10 2.57 -2.03 3.39
N VAL A 11 2.42 -3.27 2.96
CA VAL A 11 2.98 -3.71 1.69
C VAL A 11 2.32 -2.98 0.52
N THR A 12 1.01 -2.78 0.62
CA THR A 12 0.29 -2.07 -0.44
C THR A 12 0.74 -0.60 -0.51
N LEU A 13 0.91 0.04 0.64
CA LEU A 13 1.43 1.41 0.66
C LEU A 13 2.81 1.49 0.01
N LEU A 14 3.67 0.53 0.31
CA LEU A 14 4.99 0.48 -0.30
C LEU A 14 4.92 0.33 -1.82
N GLY A 15 4.05 -0.55 -2.28
CA GLY A 15 3.88 -0.75 -3.71
C GLY A 15 3.45 0.53 -4.41
N ILE A 16 2.53 1.27 -3.78
CA ILE A 16 2.07 2.52 -4.36
C ILE A 16 3.18 3.56 -4.33
N LEU A 17 3.94 3.62 -3.24
CA LEU A 17 5.05 4.57 -3.14
C LEU A 17 6.06 4.37 -4.26
N LYS A 18 6.30 3.13 -4.62
CA LYS A 18 7.34 2.79 -5.59
C LYS A 18 6.85 2.66 -7.01
N LYS A 19 5.55 2.82 -7.25
CA LYS A 19 5.04 2.66 -8.59
C LYS A 19 5.55 3.77 -9.50
N GLN A 20 5.62 3.47 -10.80
CA GLN A 20 5.98 4.45 -11.81
C GLN A 20 4.81 5.40 -12.05
N PRO A 21 5.08 6.62 -12.54
CA PRO A 21 3.98 7.57 -12.80
C PRO A 21 2.94 7.07 -13.78
N ASP A 22 3.32 6.20 -14.70
CA ASP A 22 2.41 5.67 -15.71
C ASP A 22 1.70 4.38 -15.28
N GLU A 23 2.01 3.87 -14.08
CA GLU A 23 1.34 2.69 -13.56
C GLU A 23 0.08 3.09 -12.79
N SER A 24 -0.96 2.26 -12.90
CA SER A 24 -2.18 2.47 -12.14
C SER A 24 -2.11 1.73 -10.81
N LEU A 25 -3.01 2.08 -9.89
CA LEU A 25 -3.12 1.34 -8.64
C LEU A 25 -3.54 -0.11 -8.88
N ASP A 26 -4.36 -0.34 -9.90
CA ASP A 26 -4.77 -1.69 -10.25
C ASP A 26 -3.57 -2.54 -10.63
N GLU A 27 -2.62 -1.96 -11.35
CA GLU A 27 -1.40 -2.67 -11.72
C GLU A 27 -0.54 -2.99 -10.50
N VAL A 28 -0.52 -2.09 -9.51
CA VAL A 28 0.18 -2.35 -8.26
C VAL A 28 -0.44 -3.55 -7.55
N LEU A 29 -1.78 -3.60 -7.49
CA LEU A 29 -2.45 -4.73 -6.88
C LEU A 29 -2.15 -6.03 -7.62
N ASP A 30 -2.16 -6.00 -8.96
CA ASP A 30 -1.84 -7.18 -9.75
C ASP A 30 -0.45 -7.71 -9.44
N MET A 31 0.51 -6.81 -9.30
CA MET A 31 1.86 -7.21 -8.96
C MET A 31 1.92 -7.88 -7.60
N LEU A 32 1.21 -7.34 -6.63
CA LEU A 32 1.20 -7.92 -5.28
C LEU A 32 0.47 -9.26 -5.25
N VAL A 33 -0.57 -9.41 -6.06
CA VAL A 33 -1.24 -10.70 -6.22
C VAL A 33 -0.27 -11.73 -6.78
N ASP A 34 0.51 -11.33 -7.77
CA ASP A 34 1.50 -12.21 -8.38
C ASP A 34 2.56 -12.67 -7.40
N THR A 35 2.90 -11.84 -6.41
CA THR A 35 3.88 -12.23 -5.40
C THR A 35 3.27 -13.12 -4.32
N GLY A 36 1.96 -13.34 -4.36
CA GLY A 36 1.31 -14.19 -3.37
C GLY A 36 0.90 -13.50 -2.09
N MET A 37 0.93 -12.17 -2.07
CA MET A 37 0.55 -11.42 -0.87
C MET A 37 -0.92 -11.59 -0.52
N TYR A 38 -1.78 -11.54 -1.52
CA TYR A 38 -3.22 -11.68 -1.35
C TYR A 38 -3.85 -11.95 -2.72
N ASP A 39 -5.13 -12.29 -2.74
CA ASP A 39 -5.82 -12.35 -4.02
C ASP A 39 -6.35 -10.95 -4.37
N LYS A 40 -6.88 -10.81 -5.56
CA LYS A 40 -7.30 -9.50 -6.07
C LYS A 40 -8.42 -8.90 -5.24
N THR A 41 -9.35 -9.73 -4.79
CA THR A 41 -10.46 -9.26 -3.97
C THR A 41 -9.97 -8.67 -2.66
N GLU A 42 -9.04 -9.35 -2.02
CA GLU A 42 -8.48 -8.85 -0.76
C GLU A 42 -7.66 -7.59 -1.02
N GLY A 43 -6.91 -7.55 -2.13
CA GLY A 43 -6.15 -6.36 -2.48
C GLY A 43 -7.03 -5.14 -2.65
N LYS A 44 -8.16 -5.30 -3.32
CA LYS A 44 -9.10 -4.20 -3.50
C LYS A 44 -9.67 -3.72 -2.16
N ARG A 45 -9.94 -4.66 -1.26
CA ARG A 45 -10.44 -4.31 0.06
C ARG A 45 -9.40 -3.51 0.86
N VAL A 46 -8.15 -3.94 0.79
CA VAL A 46 -7.08 -3.22 1.45
C VAL A 46 -6.95 -1.80 0.88
N LEU A 47 -7.04 -1.67 -0.43
CA LEU A 47 -6.96 -0.36 -1.06
C LEU A 47 -8.13 0.53 -0.64
N ASP A 48 -9.33 -0.03 -0.56
CA ASP A 48 -10.49 0.74 -0.10
C ASP A 48 -10.30 1.20 1.34
N ASP A 49 -9.75 0.36 2.20
CA ASP A 49 -9.46 0.73 3.57
C ASP A 49 -8.47 1.90 3.61
N LEU A 50 -7.44 1.85 2.78
CA LEU A 50 -6.45 2.92 2.74
C LEU A 50 -7.07 4.23 2.26
N ARG A 51 -8.00 4.16 1.31
CA ARG A 51 -8.70 5.34 0.86
C ARG A 51 -9.59 5.91 1.96
N GLU A 52 -10.30 5.05 2.66
CA GLU A 52 -11.17 5.47 3.74
C GLU A 52 -10.40 6.18 4.85
N GLN A 53 -9.20 5.70 5.12
CA GLN A 53 -8.38 6.28 6.18
C GLN A 53 -7.58 7.49 5.72
N GLY A 54 -7.69 7.84 4.44
CA GLY A 54 -7.05 9.04 3.93
C GLY A 54 -5.60 8.86 3.51
N TYR A 55 -5.12 7.63 3.42
CA TYR A 55 -3.76 7.37 2.95
C TYR A 55 -3.64 7.43 1.43
N VAL A 56 -4.73 7.15 0.72
CA VAL A 56 -4.75 7.16 -0.73
C VAL A 56 -5.84 8.12 -1.19
N VAL A 57 -5.50 8.97 -2.14
CA VAL A 57 -6.42 9.93 -2.75
C VAL A 57 -6.30 9.76 -4.27
N GLY A 58 -7.41 9.40 -4.91
CA GLY A 58 -7.37 9.14 -6.34
C GLY A 58 -6.42 8.00 -6.66
N ASP A 59 -5.43 8.27 -7.48
CA ASP A 59 -4.46 7.27 -7.93
C ASP A 59 -3.11 7.37 -7.22
N SER A 60 -3.02 8.14 -6.15
CA SER A 60 -1.73 8.33 -5.51
C SER A 60 -1.88 8.41 -4.00
N LEU A 61 -0.76 8.40 -3.32
CA LEU A 61 -0.73 8.53 -1.87
C LEU A 61 -0.98 9.98 -1.48
N SER A 62 -1.73 10.16 -0.41
CA SER A 62 -1.83 11.47 0.21
C SER A 62 -0.55 11.77 0.98
N PHE A 63 -0.48 12.96 1.57
CA PHE A 63 0.68 13.32 2.38
C PHE A 63 0.91 12.32 3.51
N ILE A 64 -0.16 11.98 4.25
CA ILE A 64 -0.01 11.01 5.33
C ILE A 64 0.26 9.60 4.79
N GLY A 65 -0.23 9.31 3.59
CA GLY A 65 0.05 8.03 2.95
C GLY A 65 1.52 7.88 2.60
N VAL A 66 2.14 8.95 2.10
CA VAL A 66 3.57 8.92 1.81
C VAL A 66 4.37 8.68 3.08
N ASN A 67 4.01 9.38 4.16
CA ASN A 67 4.71 9.19 5.42
C ASN A 67 4.57 7.77 5.95
N ALA A 68 3.35 7.22 5.88
CA ALA A 68 3.11 5.85 6.33
C ALA A 68 3.89 4.85 5.49
N ALA A 69 3.96 5.08 4.18
CA ALA A 69 4.71 4.20 3.29
C ALA A 69 6.20 4.24 3.57
N LYS A 70 6.72 5.42 3.86
CA LYS A 70 8.13 5.55 4.20
C LYS A 70 8.47 4.84 5.51
N GLU A 71 7.57 4.95 6.49
CA GLU A 71 7.77 4.24 7.75
C GLU A 71 7.75 2.74 7.55
N ALA A 72 6.84 2.25 6.71
CA ALA A 72 6.78 0.83 6.39
C ALA A 72 8.06 0.37 5.69
N ASP A 73 8.58 1.18 4.78
CA ASP A 73 9.81 0.86 4.08
C ASP A 73 10.97 0.71 5.06
N GLU A 74 11.07 1.62 6.03
CA GLU A 74 12.11 1.53 7.04
C GLU A 74 11.96 0.30 7.92
N PHE A 75 10.72 -0.02 8.27
CA PHE A 75 10.45 -1.20 9.06
C PHE A 75 10.93 -2.47 8.35
N PHE A 76 10.61 -2.59 7.06
CA PHE A 76 11.01 -3.76 6.30
C PHE A 76 12.52 -3.82 6.08
N LYS A 77 13.16 -2.68 5.92
CA LYS A 77 14.61 -2.65 5.80
C LYS A 77 15.30 -3.17 7.07
N LYS A 78 14.76 -2.81 8.21
CA LYS A 78 15.32 -3.27 9.49
C LYS A 78 15.12 -4.76 9.69
N GLN A 79 14.06 -5.31 9.15
CA GLN A 79 13.80 -6.74 9.24
C GLN A 79 14.72 -7.55 8.34
N GLY A 80 15.11 -6.96 7.23
CA GLY A 80 15.99 -7.63 6.30
C GLY A 80 17.42 -7.47 6.68
#